data_c4fbada1cf64d65a3ba7010bf8f86b4a
#
_entry.id   c4fbada1cf64d65a3ba7010bf8f86b4a
#
_cell.length_a   1.000
_cell.length_b   1.000
_cell.length_c   1.000
_cell.angle_alpha   90.00
_cell.angle_beta   90.00
_cell.angle_gamma   90.00
#
_symmetry.space_group_name_H-M   'P 1'
#
loop_
_entity.id
_entity.type
_entity.pdbx_description
1 polymer ?
#
loop_
_entity_poly.entity_id
_entity_poly.type
_entity_poly.pdbx_seq_one_letter_code
_entity_poly.pdbx_strand_id
1 'polypeptide(L)'
;HMGSDSLCTTCREYPRHTEEFENLREITLSLSCPEAVRIFLSHKEKIQFITVEKDTVEESYEDFDYFLFTALMDTRDYLFSVIQDRTVPVKLRCRKLLACAHDFQLSLDKNELFQWETIRKRHEISAFSNSFQKKICQWIPAETSEIILRKQIWQTILPKMEVLRPEWHDYLRNTLTPLYTSCTTEDQYQ
;
A
#
# COMPACT_ATOMS: atom_id res chain seq x y z
N HIS A 1 32.71 -19.84 7.09
CA HIS A 1 31.58 -19.28 6.34
C HIS A 1 31.43 -20.04 5.04
N MET A 2 30.37 -20.79 4.89
CA MET A 2 29.97 -21.36 3.61
C MET A 2 29.39 -20.24 2.77
N GLY A 3 29.84 -20.06 1.53
CA GLY A 3 29.40 -18.97 0.65
C GLY A 3 27.93 -19.05 0.24
N SER A 4 27.45 -18.08 -0.53
CA SER A 4 26.06 -18.00 -1.06
C SER A 4 25.64 -19.29 -1.78
N ASP A 5 26.58 -20.02 -2.37
CA ASP A 5 26.33 -21.25 -3.14
C ASP A 5 25.85 -22.42 -2.28
N SER A 6 26.04 -22.34 -0.95
CA SER A 6 25.52 -23.33 0.00
C SER A 6 24.05 -23.10 0.39
N LEU A 7 23.46 -21.98 0.00
CA LEU A 7 22.06 -21.65 0.28
C LEU A 7 21.14 -22.28 -0.78
N CYS A 8 19.95 -22.72 -0.36
CA CYS A 8 18.91 -23.09 -1.31
C CYS A 8 18.41 -21.84 -2.09
N THR A 9 17.73 -22.07 -3.22
CA THR A 9 17.26 -20.98 -4.09
C THR A 9 16.43 -19.95 -3.32
N THR A 10 15.47 -20.40 -2.52
CA THR A 10 14.64 -19.51 -1.69
C THR A 10 15.48 -18.63 -0.76
N CYS A 11 16.50 -19.20 -0.12
CA CYS A 11 17.36 -18.42 0.79
C CYS A 11 18.28 -17.44 0.05
N ARG A 12 18.62 -17.72 -1.21
CA ARG A 12 19.41 -16.79 -2.05
C ARG A 12 18.58 -15.64 -2.58
N GLU A 13 17.33 -15.89 -2.90
CA GLU A 13 16.41 -14.90 -3.46
C GLU A 13 15.77 -14.02 -2.39
N TYR A 14 15.50 -14.58 -1.21
CA TYR A 14 14.97 -13.81 -0.08
C TYR A 14 15.93 -12.68 0.33
N PRO A 15 15.44 -11.48 0.58
CA PRO A 15 14.05 -11.05 0.72
C PRO A 15 13.42 -10.47 -0.56
N ARG A 16 13.96 -10.78 -1.74
CA ARG A 16 13.37 -10.31 -2.98
C ARG A 16 12.06 -11.02 -3.25
N HIS A 17 11.08 -10.25 -3.67
CA HIS A 17 9.83 -10.74 -4.22
C HIS A 17 9.80 -10.34 -5.69
N THR A 18 9.66 -11.31 -6.56
CA THR A 18 9.70 -11.13 -8.01
C THR A 18 8.36 -11.53 -8.58
N GLU A 19 7.75 -10.64 -9.34
CA GLU A 19 6.58 -10.88 -10.15
C GLU A 19 6.94 -10.76 -11.63
N GLU A 20 6.44 -11.66 -12.45
CA GLU A 20 6.71 -11.71 -13.89
C GLU A 20 5.41 -11.59 -14.67
N PHE A 21 5.40 -10.64 -15.63
CA PHE A 21 4.26 -10.33 -16.47
C PHE A 21 4.77 -10.20 -17.91
N GLU A 22 4.77 -11.27 -18.67
CA GLU A 22 5.29 -11.29 -20.04
C GLU A 22 6.68 -10.61 -20.16
N ASN A 23 6.69 -9.37 -20.68
CA ASN A 23 7.90 -8.58 -20.87
C ASN A 23 8.27 -7.68 -19.68
N LEU A 24 7.53 -7.74 -18.57
CA LEU A 24 7.80 -6.96 -17.38
C LEU A 24 8.15 -7.87 -16.19
N ARG A 25 9.28 -7.61 -15.55
CA ARG A 25 9.67 -8.22 -14.28
C ARG A 25 9.75 -7.15 -13.20
N GLU A 26 8.98 -7.30 -12.15
CA GLU A 26 9.02 -6.41 -10.99
C GLU A 26 9.75 -7.08 -9.83
N ILE A 27 10.65 -6.35 -9.21
CA ILE A 27 11.41 -6.82 -8.05
C ILE A 27 11.17 -5.87 -6.88
N THR A 28 10.66 -6.40 -5.79
CA THR A 28 10.45 -5.68 -4.54
C THR A 28 11.12 -6.41 -3.37
N LEU A 29 11.17 -5.77 -2.20
CA LEU A 29 11.68 -6.40 -0.98
C LEU A 29 10.51 -6.78 -0.07
N SER A 30 10.52 -8.02 0.39
CA SER A 30 9.55 -8.50 1.37
C SER A 30 9.74 -7.81 2.71
N LEU A 31 8.66 -7.25 3.25
CA LEU A 31 8.64 -6.66 4.60
C LEU A 31 8.67 -7.71 5.73
N SER A 32 8.71 -8.99 5.40
CA SER A 32 9.00 -10.05 6.37
C SER A 32 10.49 -10.09 6.78
N CYS A 33 11.37 -9.41 6.04
CA CYS A 33 12.77 -9.24 6.39
C CYS A 33 12.96 -8.02 7.31
N PRO A 34 13.44 -8.19 8.55
CA PRO A 34 13.67 -7.06 9.46
C PRO A 34 14.61 -6.00 8.90
N GLU A 35 15.59 -6.39 8.08
CA GLU A 35 16.51 -5.44 7.46
C GLU A 35 15.83 -4.65 6.34
N ALA A 36 14.98 -5.28 5.53
CA ALA A 36 14.16 -4.57 4.54
C ALA A 36 13.25 -3.54 5.21
N VAL A 37 12.61 -3.91 6.33
CA VAL A 37 11.80 -2.98 7.14
C VAL A 37 12.66 -1.83 7.68
N ARG A 38 13.86 -2.11 8.20
CA ARG A 38 14.78 -1.07 8.71
C ARG A 38 15.14 -0.06 7.60
N ILE A 39 15.52 -0.55 6.43
CA ILE A 39 15.83 0.29 5.27
C ILE A 39 14.60 1.13 4.89
N PHE A 40 13.45 0.50 4.77
CA PHE A 40 12.20 1.18 4.42
C PHE A 40 11.83 2.29 5.42
N LEU A 41 11.90 2.02 6.73
CA LEU A 41 11.59 3.01 7.77
C LEU A 41 12.63 4.14 7.85
N SER A 42 13.87 3.89 7.46
CA SER A 42 14.91 4.92 7.40
C SER A 42 14.80 5.81 6.17
N HIS A 43 14.10 5.36 5.13
CA HIS A 43 13.92 6.10 3.88
C HIS A 43 12.87 7.19 4.04
N LYS A 44 13.27 8.45 3.92
CA LYS A 44 12.40 9.62 4.13
C LYS A 44 11.86 10.21 2.82
N GLU A 45 12.50 9.92 1.73
CA GLU A 45 12.13 10.42 0.42
C GLU A 45 10.92 9.69 -0.16
N LYS A 46 10.38 10.19 -1.27
CA LYS A 46 9.36 9.46 -2.04
C LYS A 46 9.99 8.22 -2.66
N ILE A 47 9.30 7.10 -2.61
CA ILE A 47 9.75 5.89 -3.28
C ILE A 47 9.71 6.11 -4.79
N GLN A 48 10.79 5.75 -5.46
CA GLN A 48 10.92 5.78 -6.91
C GLN A 48 11.15 4.36 -7.42
N PHE A 49 10.48 4.02 -8.50
CA PHE A 49 10.72 2.78 -9.22
C PHE A 49 11.75 3.05 -10.33
N ILE A 50 12.72 2.17 -10.45
CA ILE A 50 13.77 2.24 -11.48
C ILE A 50 13.42 1.20 -12.53
N THR A 51 13.19 1.65 -13.76
CA THR A 51 12.98 0.77 -14.90
C THR A 51 14.29 0.61 -15.66
N VAL A 52 14.66 -0.63 -15.95
CA VAL A 52 15.85 -0.99 -16.70
C VAL A 52 15.41 -1.90 -17.84
N GLU A 53 15.70 -1.50 -19.07
CA GLU A 53 15.49 -2.34 -20.24
C GLU A 53 16.58 -3.41 -20.31
N LYS A 54 16.19 -4.63 -20.63
CA LYS A 54 17.09 -5.76 -20.85
C LYS A 54 16.71 -6.48 -22.14
N ASP A 55 17.70 -6.83 -22.93
CA ASP A 55 17.53 -7.74 -24.07
C ASP A 55 17.33 -9.16 -23.54
N THR A 56 16.09 -9.51 -23.28
CA THR A 56 15.66 -10.88 -22.92
C THR A 56 14.64 -11.36 -23.92
N VAL A 57 14.51 -12.67 -24.04
CA VAL A 57 13.44 -13.25 -24.86
C VAL A 57 12.10 -12.87 -24.22
N GLU A 58 11.20 -12.32 -25.03
CA GLU A 58 9.84 -12.03 -24.60
C GLU A 58 9.11 -13.32 -24.26
N GLU A 59 8.52 -13.38 -23.07
CA GLU A 59 7.62 -14.45 -22.70
C GLU A 59 6.19 -14.01 -23.04
N SER A 60 5.38 -14.95 -23.54
CA SER A 60 3.98 -14.70 -23.84
C SER A 60 3.12 -15.75 -23.18
N TYR A 61 2.05 -15.31 -22.54
CA TYR A 61 1.07 -16.18 -21.86
C TYR A 61 -0.23 -16.21 -22.67
N GLU A 62 -0.75 -17.41 -22.99
CA GLU A 62 -1.93 -17.57 -23.84
C GLU A 62 -3.19 -16.83 -23.34
N ASP A 63 -3.35 -16.73 -22.02
CA ASP A 63 -4.53 -16.12 -21.38
C ASP A 63 -4.25 -14.72 -20.79
N PHE A 64 -3.18 -14.03 -21.22
CA PHE A 64 -2.82 -12.75 -20.67
C PHE A 64 -3.69 -11.63 -21.22
N ASP A 65 -4.51 -11.00 -20.38
CA ASP A 65 -5.31 -9.82 -20.74
C ASP A 65 -4.45 -8.54 -20.70
N TYR A 66 -3.86 -8.23 -21.82
CA TYR A 66 -2.98 -7.08 -21.97
C TYR A 66 -3.68 -5.74 -21.71
N PHE A 67 -4.97 -5.62 -22.07
CA PHE A 67 -5.73 -4.39 -21.85
C PHE A 67 -6.01 -4.18 -20.36
N LEU A 68 -6.45 -5.21 -19.66
CA LEU A 68 -6.64 -5.18 -18.23
C LEU A 68 -5.32 -4.89 -17.51
N PHE A 69 -4.24 -5.54 -17.89
CA PHE A 69 -2.92 -5.35 -17.31
C PHE A 69 -2.46 -3.90 -17.45
N THR A 70 -2.52 -3.33 -18.65
CA THR A 70 -2.12 -1.92 -18.91
C THR A 70 -2.97 -0.96 -18.07
N ALA A 71 -4.28 -1.16 -18.03
CA ALA A 71 -5.17 -0.34 -17.22
C ALA A 71 -4.84 -0.43 -15.71
N LEU A 72 -4.53 -1.63 -15.20
CA LEU A 72 -4.10 -1.82 -13.81
C LEU A 72 -2.77 -1.12 -13.52
N MET A 73 -1.81 -1.17 -14.44
CA MET A 73 -0.52 -0.48 -14.30
C MET A 73 -0.69 1.03 -14.22
N ASP A 74 -1.45 1.62 -15.15
CA ASP A 74 -1.75 3.06 -15.15
C ASP A 74 -2.48 3.48 -13.87
N THR A 75 -3.42 2.65 -13.40
CA THR A 75 -4.14 2.90 -12.15
C THR A 75 -3.20 2.84 -10.97
N ARG A 76 -2.33 1.86 -10.91
CA ARG A 76 -1.34 1.71 -9.84
C ARG A 76 -0.45 2.94 -9.74
N ASP A 77 0.07 3.43 -10.85
CA ASP A 77 0.93 4.62 -10.87
C ASP A 77 0.18 5.86 -10.36
N TYR A 78 -1.07 6.01 -10.75
CA TYR A 78 -1.93 7.05 -10.19
C TYR A 78 -2.12 6.90 -8.67
N LEU A 79 -2.42 5.69 -8.18
CA LEU A 79 -2.59 5.43 -6.75
C LEU A 79 -1.30 5.67 -5.95
N PHE A 80 -0.13 5.33 -6.51
CA PHE A 80 1.16 5.70 -5.92
C PHE A 80 1.34 7.22 -5.82
N SER A 81 0.96 7.96 -6.84
CA SER A 81 1.03 9.42 -6.79
C SER A 81 0.17 9.99 -5.66
N VAL A 82 -1.02 9.43 -5.46
CA VAL A 82 -1.95 9.84 -4.39
C VAL A 82 -1.39 9.53 -3.00
N ILE A 83 -0.90 8.30 -2.76
CA ILE A 83 -0.43 7.91 -1.42
C ILE A 83 0.86 8.64 -1.04
N GLN A 84 1.67 9.00 -2.01
CA GLN A 84 2.93 9.70 -1.80
C GLN A 84 2.79 11.25 -1.75
N ASP A 85 1.60 11.79 -1.95
CA ASP A 85 1.35 13.23 -1.81
C ASP A 85 1.29 13.63 -0.33
N ARG A 86 2.45 13.95 0.24
CA ARG A 86 2.60 14.33 1.64
C ARG A 86 2.04 15.72 1.99
N THR A 87 1.58 16.48 1.01
CA THR A 87 0.86 17.75 1.25
C THR A 87 -0.55 17.49 1.76
N VAL A 88 -1.07 16.27 1.55
CA VAL A 88 -2.40 15.85 1.94
C VAL A 88 -2.34 14.94 3.17
N PRO A 89 -3.17 15.14 4.20
CA PRO A 89 -3.23 14.24 5.35
C PRO A 89 -3.44 12.78 4.95
N VAL A 90 -2.74 11.86 5.62
CA VAL A 90 -2.73 10.42 5.28
C VAL A 90 -4.12 9.82 5.22
N LYS A 91 -5.02 10.22 6.12
CA LYS A 91 -6.42 9.79 6.15
C LYS A 91 -7.15 10.14 4.85
N LEU A 92 -6.98 11.35 4.34
CA LEU A 92 -7.59 11.78 3.08
C LEU A 92 -7.01 11.01 1.89
N ARG A 93 -5.68 10.76 1.90
CA ARG A 93 -5.02 9.91 0.89
C ARG A 93 -5.61 8.50 0.87
N CYS A 94 -5.72 7.86 2.04
CA CYS A 94 -6.31 6.52 2.15
C CYS A 94 -7.77 6.49 1.68
N ARG A 95 -8.57 7.48 2.05
CA ARG A 95 -9.96 7.59 1.59
C ARG A 95 -10.04 7.75 0.08
N LYS A 96 -9.17 8.56 -0.50
CA LYS A 96 -9.11 8.75 -1.95
C LYS A 96 -8.73 7.45 -2.66
N LEU A 97 -7.74 6.71 -2.13
CA LEU A 97 -7.35 5.40 -2.66
C LEU A 97 -8.54 4.43 -2.67
N LEU A 98 -9.23 4.29 -1.55
CA LEU A 98 -10.38 3.38 -1.43
C LEU A 98 -11.51 3.76 -2.39
N ALA A 99 -11.83 5.05 -2.52
CA ALA A 99 -12.87 5.50 -3.43
C ALA A 99 -12.49 5.26 -4.90
N CYS A 100 -11.24 5.50 -5.25
CA CYS A 100 -10.73 5.26 -6.59
C CYS A 100 -10.75 3.77 -6.92
N ALA A 101 -10.23 2.92 -6.04
CA ALA A 101 -10.24 1.48 -6.20
C ALA A 101 -11.66 0.92 -6.33
N HIS A 102 -12.61 1.42 -5.53
CA HIS A 102 -14.01 1.03 -5.65
C HIS A 102 -14.61 1.38 -7.01
N ASP A 103 -14.38 2.60 -7.50
CA ASP A 103 -14.91 3.02 -8.80
C ASP A 103 -14.28 2.22 -9.96
N PHE A 104 -12.99 1.89 -9.86
CA PHE A 104 -12.33 0.98 -10.81
C PHE A 104 -12.91 -0.43 -10.75
N GLN A 105 -13.15 -0.97 -9.56
CA GLN A 105 -13.77 -2.28 -9.40
C GLN A 105 -15.17 -2.32 -10.03
N LEU A 106 -15.99 -1.30 -9.81
CA LEU A 106 -17.32 -1.21 -10.44
C LEU A 106 -17.25 -1.15 -11.97
N SER A 107 -16.23 -0.49 -12.52
CA SER A 107 -16.00 -0.43 -13.97
C SER A 107 -15.56 -1.80 -14.51
N LEU A 108 -14.68 -2.49 -13.78
CA LEU A 108 -14.25 -3.84 -14.11
C LEU A 108 -15.42 -4.83 -14.10
N ASP A 109 -16.24 -4.81 -13.04
CA ASP A 109 -17.41 -5.69 -12.90
C ASP A 109 -18.45 -5.50 -14.04
N LYS A 110 -18.48 -4.30 -14.63
CA LYS A 110 -19.30 -3.98 -15.79
C LYS A 110 -18.64 -4.21 -17.14
N ASN A 111 -17.39 -4.66 -17.14
CA ASN A 111 -16.53 -4.80 -18.33
C ASN A 111 -16.36 -3.47 -19.11
N GLU A 112 -16.24 -2.36 -18.39
CA GLU A 112 -16.14 -0.99 -18.93
C GLU A 112 -14.72 -0.41 -18.74
N LEU A 113 -13.68 -1.14 -19.11
CA LEU A 113 -12.27 -0.74 -18.91
C LEU A 113 -11.93 0.61 -19.56
N PHE A 114 -12.59 0.97 -20.66
CA PHE A 114 -12.38 2.25 -21.35
C PHE A 114 -12.77 3.48 -20.52
N GLN A 115 -13.48 3.31 -19.40
CA GLN A 115 -13.86 4.41 -18.52
C GLN A 115 -12.78 4.77 -17.49
N TRP A 116 -11.70 4.02 -17.39
CA TRP A 116 -10.70 4.20 -16.36
C TRP A 116 -10.02 5.56 -16.40
N GLU A 117 -9.72 6.07 -17.56
CA GLU A 117 -9.20 7.44 -17.72
C GLU A 117 -10.21 8.50 -17.21
N THR A 118 -11.49 8.30 -17.48
CA THR A 118 -12.56 9.20 -16.99
C THR A 118 -12.69 9.12 -15.47
N ILE A 119 -12.59 7.91 -14.89
CA ILE A 119 -12.60 7.71 -13.44
C ILE A 119 -11.41 8.43 -12.80
N ARG A 120 -10.21 8.25 -13.33
CA ARG A 120 -8.99 8.90 -12.86
C ARG A 120 -9.15 10.42 -12.84
N LYS A 121 -9.53 11.03 -13.98
CA LYS A 121 -9.76 12.47 -14.09
C LYS A 121 -10.80 12.99 -13.09
N ARG A 122 -11.88 12.24 -12.88
CA ARG A 122 -12.90 12.61 -11.88
C ARG A 122 -12.31 12.66 -10.47
N HIS A 123 -11.46 11.69 -10.11
CA HIS A 123 -10.80 11.66 -8.81
C HIS A 123 -9.72 12.73 -8.65
N GLU A 124 -9.06 13.14 -9.72
CA GLU A 124 -8.13 14.27 -9.71
C GLU A 124 -8.82 15.58 -9.37
N ILE A 125 -9.98 15.85 -9.98
CA ILE A 125 -10.71 17.10 -9.81
C ILE A 125 -11.51 17.14 -8.51
N SER A 126 -12.15 16.03 -8.14
CA SER A 126 -13.11 15.97 -7.02
C SER A 126 -12.49 15.57 -5.69
N ALA A 127 -11.18 15.34 -5.65
CA ALA A 127 -10.48 14.77 -4.49
C ALA A 127 -10.66 15.56 -3.19
N PHE A 128 -10.98 16.84 -3.28
CA PHE A 128 -11.10 17.76 -2.16
C PHE A 128 -12.45 18.47 -2.12
N SER A 129 -13.43 18.05 -2.93
CA SER A 129 -14.77 18.62 -2.84
C SER A 129 -15.49 18.09 -1.59
N ASN A 130 -16.25 18.97 -0.92
CA ASN A 130 -17.04 18.58 0.25
C ASN A 130 -18.02 17.43 -0.02
N SER A 131 -18.52 17.30 -1.26
CA SER A 131 -19.41 16.23 -1.68
C SER A 131 -18.70 14.88 -1.75
N PHE A 132 -17.46 14.85 -2.24
CA PHE A 132 -16.63 13.66 -2.28
C PHE A 132 -16.26 13.18 -0.87
N GLN A 133 -15.83 14.10 -0.01
CA GLN A 133 -15.53 13.79 1.39
C GLN A 133 -16.73 13.24 2.15
N LYS A 134 -17.91 13.83 1.95
CA LYS A 134 -19.17 13.34 2.55
C LYS A 134 -19.50 11.93 2.09
N LYS A 135 -19.39 11.64 0.79
CA LYS A 135 -19.66 10.32 0.22
C LYS A 135 -18.75 9.25 0.83
N ILE A 136 -17.45 9.54 0.95
CA ILE A 136 -16.49 8.58 1.53
C ILE A 136 -16.69 8.42 3.03
N CYS A 137 -16.99 9.49 3.75
CA CYS A 137 -17.29 9.41 5.19
C CYS A 137 -18.53 8.57 5.48
N GLN A 138 -19.51 8.53 4.56
CA GLN A 138 -20.66 7.63 4.66
C GLN A 138 -20.30 6.15 4.46
N TRP A 139 -19.24 5.84 3.69
CA TRP A 139 -18.80 4.46 3.49
C TRP A 139 -18.04 3.87 4.67
N ILE A 140 -17.44 4.72 5.49
CA ILE A 140 -16.66 4.30 6.66
C ILE A 140 -17.19 5.11 7.86
N PRO A 141 -18.36 4.75 8.41
CA PRO A 141 -18.82 5.35 9.65
C PRO A 141 -17.84 4.96 10.76
N ALA A 142 -17.18 5.95 11.35
CA ALA A 142 -16.40 5.73 12.56
C ALA A 142 -17.37 5.77 13.74
N GLU A 143 -17.88 4.62 14.17
CA GLU A 143 -18.55 4.53 15.44
C GLU A 143 -17.51 4.54 16.57
N THR A 144 -17.77 5.30 17.62
CA THR A 144 -16.89 5.40 18.80
C THR A 144 -16.59 4.01 19.40
N SER A 145 -17.56 3.09 19.35
CA SER A 145 -17.40 1.69 19.74
C SER A 145 -16.34 0.94 18.92
N GLU A 146 -16.24 1.21 17.63
CA GLU A 146 -15.27 0.59 16.73
C GLU A 146 -13.83 1.06 17.03
N ILE A 147 -13.66 2.33 17.35
CA ILE A 147 -12.37 2.89 17.76
C ILE A 147 -11.89 2.24 19.06
N ILE A 148 -12.79 2.08 20.04
CA ILE A 148 -12.48 1.40 21.30
C ILE A 148 -12.10 -0.06 21.04
N LEU A 149 -12.83 -0.77 20.19
CA LEU A 149 -12.55 -2.15 19.84
C LEU A 149 -11.18 -2.29 19.16
N ARG A 150 -10.86 -1.43 18.20
CA ARG A 150 -9.54 -1.40 17.53
C ARG A 150 -8.42 -1.19 18.55
N LYS A 151 -8.60 -0.25 19.48
CA LYS A 151 -7.63 -0.01 20.56
C LYS A 151 -7.41 -1.27 21.40
N GLN A 152 -8.48 -1.95 21.81
CA GLN A 152 -8.40 -3.18 22.59
C GLN A 152 -7.71 -4.31 21.81
N ILE A 153 -8.00 -4.47 20.52
CA ILE A 153 -7.34 -5.45 19.65
C ILE A 153 -5.83 -5.20 19.63
N TRP A 154 -5.40 -3.97 19.36
CA TRP A 154 -3.98 -3.63 19.34
C TRP A 154 -3.30 -3.84 20.69
N GLN A 155 -3.91 -3.44 21.79
CA GLN A 155 -3.40 -3.65 23.13
C GLN A 155 -3.27 -5.14 23.48
N THR A 156 -4.09 -5.99 22.87
CA THR A 156 -4.05 -7.44 23.10
C THR A 156 -3.01 -8.13 22.21
N ILE A 157 -2.85 -7.67 20.98
CA ILE A 157 -1.96 -8.30 19.97
C ILE A 157 -0.51 -7.88 20.18
N LEU A 158 -0.24 -6.58 20.33
CA LEU A 158 1.13 -6.07 20.38
C LEU A 158 2.03 -6.76 21.43
N PRO A 159 1.56 -7.02 22.66
CA PRO A 159 2.39 -7.72 23.66
C PRO A 159 2.68 -9.19 23.33
N LYS A 160 1.90 -9.77 22.40
CA LYS A 160 2.06 -11.18 21.98
C LYS A 160 2.92 -11.34 20.72
N MET A 161 3.25 -10.23 20.07
CA MET A 161 4.12 -10.27 18.89
C MET A 161 5.56 -10.57 19.29
N GLU A 162 6.23 -11.42 18.52
CA GLU A 162 7.64 -11.67 18.70
C GLU A 162 8.46 -10.41 18.42
N VAL A 163 9.34 -10.07 19.35
CA VAL A 163 10.23 -8.91 19.22
C VAL A 163 11.56 -9.37 18.69
N LEU A 164 11.80 -9.18 17.40
CA LEU A 164 13.05 -9.56 16.75
C LEU A 164 14.19 -8.60 17.04
N ARG A 165 13.89 -7.34 17.38
CA ARG A 165 14.88 -6.30 17.68
C ARG A 165 14.45 -5.41 18.83
N PRO A 166 15.36 -5.00 19.71
CA PRO A 166 15.06 -4.13 20.86
C PRO A 166 14.43 -2.78 20.47
N GLU A 167 14.80 -2.23 19.32
CA GLU A 167 14.30 -0.96 18.79
C GLU A 167 12.79 -0.98 18.53
N TRP A 168 12.19 -2.16 18.42
CA TRP A 168 10.74 -2.32 18.30
C TRP A 168 9.98 -1.77 19.50
N HIS A 169 10.51 -1.98 20.70
CA HIS A 169 9.92 -1.44 21.92
C HIS A 169 9.93 0.09 21.94
N ASP A 170 11.03 0.70 21.46
CA ASP A 170 11.13 2.15 21.38
C ASP A 170 10.21 2.71 20.29
N TYR A 171 10.11 2.03 19.16
CA TYR A 171 9.16 2.39 18.11
C TYR A 171 7.71 2.35 18.61
N LEU A 172 7.30 1.28 19.29
CA LEU A 172 5.96 1.17 19.88
C LEU A 172 5.71 2.27 20.91
N ARG A 173 6.66 2.51 21.81
CA ARG A 173 6.55 3.54 22.85
C ARG A 173 6.42 4.94 22.28
N ASN A 174 7.23 5.26 21.29
CA ASN A 174 7.32 6.61 20.76
C ASN A 174 6.29 6.93 19.68
N THR A 175 5.73 5.93 19.03
CA THR A 175 4.82 6.09 17.89
C THR A 175 3.41 5.63 18.18
N LEU A 176 3.24 4.36 18.53
CA LEU A 176 1.90 3.77 18.69
C LEU A 176 1.29 4.06 20.05
N THR A 177 2.07 4.00 21.14
CA THR A 177 1.52 4.24 22.48
C THR A 177 0.96 5.66 22.63
N PRO A 178 1.67 6.75 22.22
CA PRO A 178 1.10 8.09 22.24
C PRO A 178 -0.17 8.20 21.38
N LEU A 179 -0.17 7.59 20.20
CA LEU A 179 -1.33 7.61 19.31
C LEU A 179 -2.59 7.05 19.98
N TYR A 180 -2.46 5.93 20.73
CA TYR A 180 -3.59 5.28 21.38
C TYR A 180 -3.90 5.82 22.79
N THR A 181 -2.99 6.50 23.45
CA THR A 181 -3.18 7.03 24.79
C THR A 181 -3.62 8.49 24.81
N SER A 182 -3.15 9.29 23.84
CA SER A 182 -3.47 10.72 23.77
C SER A 182 -4.75 11.02 22.99
N CYS A 183 -5.17 10.13 22.09
CA CYS A 183 -6.39 10.31 21.32
C CYS A 183 -7.62 9.97 22.19
N THR A 184 -8.21 10.97 22.78
CA THR A 184 -9.42 10.84 23.63
C THR A 184 -10.70 11.25 22.92
N THR A 185 -10.60 11.93 21.77
CA THR A 185 -11.74 12.40 20.98
C THR A 185 -11.70 11.79 19.58
N GLU A 186 -12.87 11.70 18.96
CA GLU A 186 -13.04 11.19 17.60
C GLU A 186 -12.17 11.94 16.58
N ASP A 187 -11.99 13.26 16.77
CA ASP A 187 -11.18 14.11 15.91
C ASP A 187 -9.68 13.79 15.95
N GLN A 188 -9.18 13.21 17.04
CA GLN A 188 -7.77 12.85 17.20
C GLN A 188 -7.41 11.51 16.56
N TYR A 189 -8.40 10.62 16.35
CA TYR A 189 -8.23 9.40 15.55
C TYR A 189 -8.48 9.62 14.05
N GLN A 190 -8.93 10.78 13.71
CA GLN A 190 -9.17 11.24 12.36
C GLN A 190 -7.92 11.87 11.74
#